data_eb1d263389f826eb613baf382330eb97
#
_entry.id   eb1d263389f826eb613baf382330eb97
#
_cell.length_a   1.000
_cell.length_b   1.000
_cell.length_c   1.000
_cell.angle_alpha   90.00
_cell.angle_beta   90.00
_cell.angle_gamma   90.00
#
_symmetry.space_group_name_H-M   'P 1'
#
loop_
_entity.id
_entity.type
_entity.pdbx_description
1 polymer ?
#
loop_
_entity_poly.entity_id
_entity_poly.type
_entity_poly.pdbx_seq_one_letter_code
_entity_poly.pdbx_strand_id
1 'polypeptide(L)'
;MTDREPVNIMGVIAFPEPDKSKRRIRFIDAEYNTLFYIPDGASIVMTRMDGSSVIRPCTYIDDYHTLVGSNVYHICEFAEMAQRTGTVYEPLDPTQQPADAGCYEIYQIDNVAKVDYAFMRYERAKGKLRAAHYRKAFAGVLAPNMTLDKLYRKHSADTRPFCQRMRSLSESDVFVVKRGGERKAYYVDAVGFQEVPNFLKGLQ
;
A
#
# COMPACT_ATOMS: atom_id res chain seq x y z
N MET A 1 15.69 -26.45 -0.83
CA MET A 1 15.13 -25.12 -1.16
C MET A 1 13.98 -24.92 -0.21
N THR A 2 14.17 -24.10 0.79
CA THR A 2 13.11 -23.75 1.74
C THR A 2 12.07 -22.91 0.98
N ASP A 3 10.87 -23.46 0.77
CA ASP A 3 9.70 -22.69 0.37
C ASP A 3 9.50 -21.58 1.41
N ARG A 4 9.96 -20.39 1.07
CA ARG A 4 9.61 -19.20 1.85
C ARG A 4 8.15 -18.91 1.54
N GLU A 5 7.29 -19.12 2.53
CA GLU A 5 5.91 -18.65 2.44
C GLU A 5 5.93 -17.15 2.09
N PRO A 6 5.13 -16.72 1.12
CA PRO A 6 5.04 -15.31 0.76
C PRO A 6 4.51 -14.52 1.96
N VAL A 7 5.37 -13.72 2.57
CA VAL A 7 4.96 -12.81 3.62
C VAL A 7 4.39 -11.56 2.95
N ASN A 8 3.09 -11.36 3.07
CA ASN A 8 2.41 -10.17 2.55
C ASN A 8 2.84 -8.95 3.40
N ILE A 9 3.82 -8.20 2.89
CA ILE A 9 4.43 -7.09 3.65
C ILE A 9 3.75 -5.76 3.38
N MET A 10 3.08 -5.54 2.22
CA MET A 10 2.73 -4.19 1.79
C MET A 10 1.53 -4.06 0.83
N GLY A 11 0.47 -4.81 0.95
CA GLY A 11 -0.71 -4.83 0.08
C GLY A 11 -0.97 -3.62 -0.85
N VAL A 12 -0.38 -3.61 -2.05
CA VAL A 12 -0.59 -2.56 -3.04
C VAL A 12 -1.32 -3.12 -4.25
N ILE A 13 -2.42 -2.47 -4.65
CA ILE A 13 -3.02 -2.70 -5.97
C ILE A 13 -2.14 -1.98 -6.99
N ALA A 14 -1.45 -2.76 -7.81
CA ALA A 14 -0.54 -2.25 -8.80
C ALA A 14 -0.72 -2.97 -10.14
N PHE A 15 -0.26 -2.33 -11.20
CA PHE A 15 -0.38 -2.83 -12.57
C PHE A 15 0.99 -2.93 -13.19
N PRO A 16 1.34 -4.09 -13.78
CA PRO A 16 2.60 -4.25 -14.46
C PRO A 16 2.58 -3.54 -15.82
N GLU A 17 3.56 -2.68 -16.05
CA GLU A 17 3.76 -1.94 -17.26
C GLU A 17 5.20 -2.13 -17.75
N PRO A 18 5.47 -2.30 -19.05
CA PRO A 18 6.83 -2.35 -19.55
C PRO A 18 7.54 -1.01 -19.36
N ASP A 19 8.75 -1.01 -18.80
CA ASP A 19 9.67 0.12 -18.78
C ASP A 19 10.77 -0.12 -19.82
N LYS A 20 10.50 0.33 -21.04
CA LYS A 20 11.41 0.14 -22.19
C LYS A 20 12.78 0.78 -22.00
N SER A 21 12.85 1.85 -21.23
CA SER A 21 14.09 2.58 -21.01
C SER A 21 15.18 1.73 -20.38
N LYS A 22 14.79 0.74 -19.57
CA LYS A 22 15.68 -0.16 -18.83
C LYS A 22 15.35 -1.64 -18.99
N ARG A 23 14.40 -2.00 -19.89
CA ARG A 23 13.93 -3.37 -20.13
C ARG A 23 13.56 -4.07 -18.80
N ARG A 24 12.76 -3.42 -18.01
CA ARG A 24 12.25 -3.91 -16.73
C ARG A 24 10.74 -3.71 -16.65
N ILE A 25 10.14 -4.22 -15.62
CA ILE A 25 8.72 -4.04 -15.36
C ILE A 25 8.54 -2.95 -14.32
N ARG A 26 7.71 -1.96 -14.63
CA ARG A 26 7.25 -0.91 -13.72
C ARG A 26 5.88 -1.30 -13.19
N PHE A 27 5.69 -1.24 -11.89
CA PHE A 27 4.37 -1.41 -11.29
C PHE A 27 3.83 -0.04 -10.91
N ILE A 28 2.64 0.27 -11.41
CA ILE A 28 1.97 1.55 -11.24
C ILE A 28 0.65 1.38 -10.52
N ASP A 29 0.17 2.44 -9.86
CA ASP A 29 -1.19 2.51 -9.33
C ASP A 29 -2.18 2.99 -10.41
N ALA A 30 -3.48 3.08 -10.04
CA ALA A 30 -4.53 3.55 -10.94
C ALA A 30 -4.35 5.01 -11.39
N GLU A 31 -3.49 5.77 -10.74
CA GLU A 31 -3.18 7.17 -11.05
C GLU A 31 -1.86 7.30 -11.84
N TYR A 32 -1.33 6.17 -12.32
CA TYR A 32 -0.04 6.09 -13.04
C TYR A 32 1.20 6.47 -12.22
N ASN A 33 1.11 6.51 -10.90
CA ASN A 33 2.30 6.69 -10.08
C ASN A 33 3.09 5.39 -10.05
N THR A 34 4.41 5.46 -10.23
CA THR A 34 5.27 4.31 -10.08
C THR A 34 5.38 3.93 -8.61
N LEU A 35 5.02 2.70 -8.29
CA LEU A 35 5.11 2.14 -6.95
C LEU A 35 6.47 1.48 -6.73
N PHE A 36 6.86 0.63 -7.65
CA PHE A 36 8.15 -0.07 -7.63
C PHE A 36 8.52 -0.58 -9.02
N TYR A 37 9.76 -1.02 -9.14
CA TYR A 37 10.28 -1.68 -10.34
C TYR A 37 10.69 -3.11 -10.02
N ILE A 38 10.51 -4.00 -10.99
CA ILE A 38 11.00 -5.37 -10.94
C ILE A 38 11.96 -5.58 -12.12
N PRO A 39 13.18 -6.06 -11.91
CA PRO A 39 14.05 -6.48 -13.00
C PRO A 39 13.41 -7.58 -13.84
N ASP A 40 13.75 -7.61 -15.11
CA ASP A 40 13.31 -8.67 -16.02
C ASP A 40 13.65 -10.07 -15.46
N GLY A 41 12.67 -10.95 -15.39
CA GLY A 41 12.81 -12.29 -14.83
C GLY A 41 12.68 -12.41 -13.31
N ALA A 42 12.61 -11.29 -12.57
CA ALA A 42 12.38 -11.33 -11.12
C ALA A 42 10.93 -11.65 -10.77
N SER A 43 10.69 -12.11 -9.54
CA SER A 43 9.38 -12.55 -9.10
C SER A 43 8.68 -11.53 -8.21
N ILE A 44 7.35 -11.56 -8.27
CA ILE A 44 6.45 -10.80 -7.42
C ILE A 44 5.52 -11.73 -6.63
N VAL A 45 4.95 -11.22 -5.56
CA VAL A 45 3.81 -11.81 -4.87
C VAL A 45 2.53 -11.18 -5.42
N MET A 46 1.60 -12.01 -5.87
CA MET A 46 0.26 -11.60 -6.28
C MET A 46 -0.74 -12.05 -5.23
N THR A 47 -1.45 -11.13 -4.61
CA THR A 47 -2.54 -11.43 -3.68
C THR A 47 -3.88 -11.12 -4.35
N ARG A 48 -4.74 -12.12 -4.45
CA ARG A 48 -6.08 -11.99 -5.03
C ARG A 48 -7.09 -11.45 -4.02
N MET A 49 -8.27 -11.07 -4.49
CA MET A 49 -9.34 -10.57 -3.64
C MET A 49 -9.81 -11.58 -2.59
N ASP A 50 -9.71 -12.87 -2.85
CA ASP A 50 -10.03 -13.94 -1.90
C ASP A 50 -8.96 -14.12 -0.80
N GLY A 51 -7.87 -13.35 -0.87
CA GLY A 51 -6.75 -13.41 0.06
C GLY A 51 -5.70 -14.46 -0.29
N SER A 52 -5.91 -15.25 -1.34
CA SER A 52 -4.89 -16.20 -1.81
C SER A 52 -3.70 -15.47 -2.43
N SER A 53 -2.49 -15.93 -2.13
CA SER A 53 -1.26 -15.36 -2.67
C SER A 53 -0.48 -16.39 -3.47
N VAL A 54 0.12 -15.95 -4.55
CA VAL A 54 1.00 -16.76 -5.38
C VAL A 54 2.22 -15.97 -5.82
N ILE A 55 3.37 -16.63 -5.94
CA ILE A 55 4.59 -16.03 -6.50
C ILE A 55 4.58 -16.24 -8.00
N ARG A 56 4.88 -15.17 -8.76
CA ARG A 56 4.93 -15.21 -10.23
C ARG A 56 6.15 -14.48 -10.75
N PRO A 57 6.86 -15.03 -11.75
CA PRO A 57 7.91 -14.32 -12.46
C PRO A 57 7.30 -13.21 -13.32
N CYS A 58 8.05 -12.12 -13.47
CA CYS A 58 7.72 -11.01 -14.35
C CYS A 58 8.74 -10.94 -15.47
N THR A 59 8.26 -10.87 -16.70
CA THR A 59 9.14 -10.82 -17.88
C THR A 59 8.77 -9.64 -18.77
N TYR A 60 9.77 -8.85 -19.14
CA TYR A 60 9.65 -7.83 -20.17
C TYR A 60 9.55 -8.53 -21.54
N ILE A 61 8.48 -8.27 -22.27
CA ILE A 61 8.30 -8.83 -23.62
C ILE A 61 8.78 -7.80 -24.67
N ASP A 62 8.10 -6.67 -24.72
CA ASP A 62 8.39 -5.57 -25.62
C ASP A 62 7.92 -4.23 -25.03
N ASP A 63 7.97 -3.15 -25.82
CA ASP A 63 7.62 -1.79 -25.38
C ASP A 63 6.15 -1.61 -24.96
N TYR A 64 5.30 -2.59 -25.24
CA TYR A 64 3.86 -2.55 -24.99
C TYR A 64 3.37 -3.68 -24.12
N HIS A 65 4.16 -4.74 -23.92
CA HIS A 65 3.72 -5.95 -23.25
C HIS A 65 4.66 -6.40 -22.12
N THR A 66 4.05 -6.83 -21.05
CA THR A 66 4.70 -7.47 -19.91
C THR A 66 3.99 -8.78 -19.59
N LEU A 67 4.75 -9.82 -19.26
CA LEU A 67 4.25 -11.10 -18.79
C LEU A 67 4.39 -11.17 -17.25
N VAL A 68 3.30 -11.54 -16.58
CA VAL A 68 3.31 -11.87 -15.14
C VAL A 68 2.73 -13.26 -14.97
N GLY A 69 3.58 -14.22 -14.64
CA GLY A 69 3.22 -15.64 -14.66
C GLY A 69 2.83 -16.09 -16.05
N SER A 70 1.55 -16.38 -16.27
CA SER A 70 1.00 -16.78 -17.59
C SER A 70 0.19 -15.68 -18.28
N ASN A 71 0.04 -14.52 -17.65
CA ASN A 71 -0.81 -13.45 -18.16
C ASN A 71 0.03 -12.36 -18.83
N VAL A 72 -0.28 -12.06 -20.07
CA VAL A 72 0.28 -10.93 -20.81
C VAL A 72 -0.54 -9.70 -20.51
N TYR A 73 0.13 -8.62 -20.11
CA TYR A 73 -0.45 -7.31 -19.86
C TYR A 73 -0.01 -6.35 -20.93
N HIS A 74 -0.98 -5.67 -21.54
CA HIS A 74 -0.74 -4.62 -22.51
C HIS A 74 -0.92 -3.24 -21.84
N ILE A 75 -0.05 -2.31 -22.19
CA ILE A 75 -0.04 -0.96 -21.57
C ILE A 75 -1.40 -0.23 -21.62
N CYS A 76 -2.25 -0.54 -22.61
CA CYS A 76 -3.57 0.08 -22.75
C CYS A 76 -4.70 -0.64 -22.02
N GLU A 77 -4.48 -1.84 -21.47
CA GLU A 77 -5.53 -2.64 -20.81
C GLU A 77 -5.66 -2.37 -19.31
N PHE A 78 -4.79 -1.56 -18.79
CA PHE A 78 -4.60 -1.36 -17.36
C PHE A 78 -5.81 -0.79 -16.64
N ALA A 79 -6.39 0.27 -17.17
CA ALA A 79 -7.44 1.01 -16.48
C ALA A 79 -8.70 0.15 -16.22
N GLU A 80 -8.99 -0.79 -17.14
CA GLU A 80 -10.12 -1.69 -16.98
C GLU A 80 -9.86 -2.87 -16.03
N MET A 81 -8.64 -3.43 -16.04
CA MET A 81 -8.30 -4.55 -15.16
C MET A 81 -8.15 -4.12 -13.70
N ALA A 82 -7.70 -2.91 -13.45
CA ALA A 82 -7.58 -2.32 -12.13
C ALA A 82 -8.88 -2.40 -11.34
N GLN A 83 -9.96 -2.03 -11.98
CA GLN A 83 -11.27 -2.01 -11.35
C GLN A 83 -11.87 -3.41 -11.18
N ARG A 84 -11.47 -4.39 -12.02
CA ARG A 84 -12.07 -5.73 -12.00
C ARG A 84 -11.41 -6.70 -11.04
N THR A 85 -10.09 -6.68 -10.89
CA THR A 85 -9.38 -7.78 -10.21
C THR A 85 -9.04 -7.52 -8.76
N GLY A 86 -8.89 -6.26 -8.36
CA GLY A 86 -8.45 -5.90 -7.00
C GLY A 86 -7.19 -6.65 -6.56
N THR A 87 -6.40 -7.14 -7.53
CA THR A 87 -5.20 -7.91 -7.27
C THR A 87 -4.10 -6.99 -6.74
N VAL A 88 -3.44 -7.43 -5.70
CA VAL A 88 -2.33 -6.72 -5.08
C VAL A 88 -1.04 -7.34 -5.56
N TYR A 89 -0.10 -6.49 -5.99
CA TYR A 89 1.23 -6.90 -6.41
C TYR A 89 2.28 -6.32 -5.47
N GLU A 90 3.23 -7.15 -5.08
CA GLU A 90 4.31 -6.78 -4.16
C GLU A 90 5.64 -7.33 -4.66
N PRO A 91 6.74 -6.59 -4.55
CA PRO A 91 8.05 -7.16 -4.86
C PRO A 91 8.37 -8.27 -3.85
N LEU A 92 8.81 -9.42 -4.35
CA LEU A 92 9.28 -10.51 -3.50
C LEU A 92 10.53 -10.10 -2.71
N ASP A 93 11.38 -9.27 -3.32
CA ASP A 93 12.56 -8.70 -2.70
C ASP A 93 12.39 -7.18 -2.51
N PRO A 94 12.13 -6.72 -1.27
CA PRO A 94 11.95 -5.29 -0.99
C PRO A 94 13.22 -4.45 -1.22
N THR A 95 14.39 -5.05 -1.36
CA THR A 95 15.65 -4.33 -1.64
C THR A 95 15.71 -3.78 -3.08
N GLN A 96 14.84 -4.26 -3.95
CA GLN A 96 14.75 -3.80 -5.35
C GLN A 96 13.91 -2.53 -5.52
N GLN A 97 13.43 -1.94 -4.44
CA GLN A 97 12.68 -0.69 -4.50
C GLN A 97 13.60 0.51 -4.76
N PRO A 98 13.08 1.61 -5.37
CA PRO A 98 13.82 2.85 -5.42
C PRO A 98 14.30 3.28 -4.03
N ALA A 99 15.52 3.79 -3.95
CA ALA A 99 16.13 4.16 -2.66
C ALA A 99 15.33 5.22 -1.87
N ASP A 100 14.53 6.01 -2.55
CA ASP A 100 13.64 7.04 -2.01
C ASP A 100 12.18 6.57 -1.81
N ALA A 101 11.86 5.34 -2.22
CA ALA A 101 10.58 4.73 -1.89
C ALA A 101 10.51 4.39 -0.41
N GLY A 102 9.32 4.44 0.11
CA GLY A 102 9.03 4.06 1.48
C GLY A 102 7.91 3.03 1.54
N CYS A 103 7.41 2.83 2.74
CA CYS A 103 6.15 2.12 2.94
C CYS A 103 5.27 2.87 3.93
N TYR A 104 3.99 2.56 3.89
CA TYR A 104 3.03 3.11 4.85
C TYR A 104 2.06 2.04 5.32
N GLU A 105 1.58 2.22 6.50
CA GLU A 105 0.53 1.40 7.11
C GLU A 105 -0.62 2.31 7.52
N ILE A 106 -1.85 1.81 7.41
CA ILE A 106 -3.05 2.48 7.91
C ILE A 106 -3.56 1.68 9.09
N TYR A 107 -3.76 2.36 10.19
CA TYR A 107 -4.33 1.82 11.40
C TYR A 107 -5.70 2.44 11.63
N GLN A 108 -6.71 1.60 11.83
CA GLN A 108 -8.08 2.00 12.13
C GLN A 108 -8.50 1.47 13.49
N ILE A 109 -9.30 2.23 14.22
CA ILE A 109 -9.85 1.79 15.50
C ILE A 109 -10.60 0.47 15.25
N ASP A 110 -10.22 -0.57 15.99
CA ASP A 110 -10.75 -1.92 15.82
C ASP A 110 -12.21 -2.01 16.32
N ASN A 111 -12.48 -1.41 17.47
CA ASN A 111 -13.83 -1.35 18.01
C ASN A 111 -14.16 0.08 18.45
N VAL A 112 -14.90 0.79 17.61
CA VAL A 112 -15.27 2.20 17.83
C VAL A 112 -16.15 2.42 19.07
N ALA A 113 -16.89 1.41 19.49
CA ALA A 113 -17.75 1.52 20.69
C ALA A 113 -16.95 1.46 22.00
N LYS A 114 -15.69 1.01 21.95
CA LYS A 114 -14.83 0.89 23.14
C LYS A 114 -13.95 2.11 23.39
N VAL A 115 -13.99 3.10 22.51
CA VAL A 115 -13.17 4.32 22.64
C VAL A 115 -14.03 5.57 22.50
N ASP A 116 -13.75 6.59 23.29
CA ASP A 116 -14.52 7.84 23.34
C ASP A 116 -13.96 8.94 22.43
N TYR A 117 -12.98 8.60 21.59
CA TYR A 117 -12.34 9.53 20.63
C TYR A 117 -12.44 9.07 19.17
N ALA A 118 -13.24 8.04 18.89
CA ALA A 118 -13.46 7.59 17.50
C ALA A 118 -14.11 8.71 16.66
N PHE A 119 -13.56 8.95 15.46
CA PHE A 119 -14.00 9.98 14.52
C PHE A 119 -13.94 11.41 15.09
N MET A 120 -13.02 11.66 16.01
CA MET A 120 -12.86 12.97 16.64
C MET A 120 -11.54 13.62 16.29
N ARG A 121 -11.50 14.95 16.42
CA ARG A 121 -10.27 15.73 16.28
C ARG A 121 -9.22 15.31 17.29
N TYR A 122 -7.95 15.51 16.92
CA TYR A 122 -6.81 15.14 17.76
C TYR A 122 -6.88 15.67 19.19
N GLU A 123 -7.35 16.90 19.39
CA GLU A 123 -7.49 17.48 20.74
C GLU A 123 -8.33 16.61 21.70
N ARG A 124 -9.31 15.86 21.17
CA ARG A 124 -10.12 14.92 21.95
C ARG A 124 -9.43 13.58 22.20
N ALA A 125 -8.57 13.17 21.24
CA ALA A 125 -7.82 11.92 21.32
C ALA A 125 -6.52 12.05 22.12
N LYS A 126 -5.99 13.27 22.22
CA LYS A 126 -4.74 13.59 22.92
C LYS A 126 -4.71 13.02 24.32
N GLY A 127 -3.67 12.25 24.64
CA GLY A 127 -3.52 11.58 25.93
C GLY A 127 -4.29 10.26 26.08
N LYS A 128 -5.27 9.97 25.21
CA LYS A 128 -6.07 8.73 25.21
C LYS A 128 -5.66 7.75 24.12
N LEU A 129 -4.97 8.24 23.10
CA LEU A 129 -4.53 7.45 21.95
C LEU A 129 -3.65 6.29 22.40
N ARG A 130 -4.04 5.06 22.07
CA ARG A 130 -3.31 3.82 22.38
C ARG A 130 -3.29 2.94 21.15
N ALA A 131 -2.12 2.45 20.75
CA ALA A 131 -1.99 1.54 19.61
C ALA A 131 -2.84 0.27 19.76
N ALA A 132 -3.01 -0.21 21.00
CA ALA A 132 -3.85 -1.37 21.32
C ALA A 132 -5.35 -1.20 20.96
N HIS A 133 -5.81 0.02 20.70
CA HIS A 133 -7.18 0.28 20.24
C HIS A 133 -7.32 0.11 18.71
N TYR A 134 -6.23 -0.09 18.01
CA TYR A 134 -6.17 -0.08 16.55
C TYR A 134 -5.79 -1.44 15.99
N ARG A 135 -6.32 -1.73 14.83
CA ARG A 135 -5.84 -2.81 13.97
C ARG A 135 -5.18 -2.23 12.73
N LYS A 136 -4.18 -2.92 12.21
CA LYS A 136 -3.63 -2.59 10.89
C LYS A 136 -4.66 -2.99 9.82
N ALA A 137 -5.19 -1.98 9.15
CA ALA A 137 -6.21 -2.14 8.12
C ALA A 137 -5.60 -2.26 6.72
N PHE A 138 -4.44 -1.64 6.49
CA PHE A 138 -3.78 -1.61 5.19
C PHE A 138 -2.27 -1.44 5.36
N ALA A 139 -1.51 -1.95 4.39
CA ALA A 139 -0.11 -1.61 4.20
C ALA A 139 0.18 -1.44 2.71
N GLY A 140 1.07 -0.51 2.36
CA GLY A 140 1.39 -0.24 0.97
C GLY A 140 2.75 0.41 0.76
N VAL A 141 3.18 0.42 -0.50
CA VAL A 141 4.40 1.12 -0.92
C VAL A 141 4.13 2.62 -1.02
N LEU A 142 5.02 3.42 -0.47
CA LEU A 142 4.99 4.86 -0.54
C LEU A 142 5.91 5.32 -1.69
N ALA A 143 5.31 5.70 -2.80
CA ALA A 143 6.06 6.28 -3.92
C ALA A 143 6.78 7.58 -3.48
N PRO A 144 7.90 7.95 -4.13
CA PRO A 144 8.71 9.11 -3.74
C PRO A 144 7.92 10.42 -3.60
N ASN A 145 6.99 10.65 -4.50
CA ASN A 145 6.16 11.87 -4.55
C ASN A 145 4.82 11.76 -3.79
N MET A 146 4.61 10.67 -3.06
CA MET A 146 3.38 10.47 -2.31
C MET A 146 3.39 11.26 -1.00
N THR A 147 2.38 12.10 -0.81
CA THR A 147 2.16 12.89 0.41
C THR A 147 1.04 12.29 1.25
N LEU A 148 0.93 12.70 2.51
CA LEU A 148 -0.18 12.29 3.39
C LEU A 148 -1.54 12.69 2.82
N ASP A 149 -1.66 13.87 2.19
CA ASP A 149 -2.89 14.30 1.54
C ASP A 149 -3.30 13.41 0.36
N LYS A 150 -2.31 12.99 -0.45
CA LYS A 150 -2.57 12.05 -1.55
C LYS A 150 -2.99 10.68 -1.01
N LEU A 151 -2.34 10.20 0.04
CA LEU A 151 -2.73 8.95 0.72
C LEU A 151 -4.14 9.05 1.30
N TYR A 152 -4.46 10.17 1.94
CA TYR A 152 -5.80 10.41 2.47
C TYR A 152 -6.85 10.34 1.36
N ARG A 153 -6.69 11.09 0.27
CA ARG A 153 -7.61 11.08 -0.88
C ARG A 153 -7.78 9.67 -1.47
N LYS A 154 -6.67 8.95 -1.64
CA LYS A 154 -6.67 7.58 -2.17
C LYS A 154 -7.50 6.63 -1.32
N HIS A 155 -7.42 6.73 0.00
CA HIS A 155 -8.05 5.80 0.93
C HIS A 155 -9.38 6.29 1.53
N SER A 156 -9.77 7.54 1.29
CA SER A 156 -11.10 8.07 1.62
C SER A 156 -12.12 7.90 0.50
N ALA A 157 -11.68 7.68 -0.74
CA ALA A 157 -12.57 7.50 -1.89
C ALA A 157 -13.37 6.18 -1.84
N ASP A 158 -14.50 6.12 -2.52
CA ASP A 158 -15.32 4.90 -2.63
C ASP A 158 -14.61 3.80 -3.40
N THR A 159 -13.74 4.16 -4.36
CA THR A 159 -12.90 3.26 -5.15
C THR A 159 -11.59 2.91 -4.48
N ARG A 160 -11.47 3.16 -3.18
CA ARG A 160 -10.22 2.94 -2.43
C ARG A 160 -9.75 1.48 -2.47
N PRO A 161 -8.43 1.25 -2.39
CA PRO A 161 -7.89 -0.09 -2.25
C PRO A 161 -8.50 -0.83 -1.04
N PHE A 162 -8.87 -2.10 -1.23
CA PHE A 162 -9.45 -2.95 -0.17
C PHE A 162 -10.73 -2.40 0.48
N CYS A 163 -11.58 -1.71 -0.29
CA CYS A 163 -12.83 -1.13 0.20
C CYS A 163 -13.74 -2.13 0.94
N GLN A 164 -13.60 -3.43 0.68
CA GLN A 164 -14.35 -4.48 1.37
C GLN A 164 -13.77 -4.86 2.75
N ARG A 165 -12.52 -4.53 3.01
CA ARG A 165 -11.79 -4.91 4.25
C ARG A 165 -11.43 -3.72 5.13
N MET A 166 -11.46 -2.54 4.57
CA MET A 166 -11.08 -1.30 5.20
C MET A 166 -12.18 -0.26 5.01
N ARG A 167 -12.66 0.36 6.10
CA ARG A 167 -13.56 1.49 5.95
C ARG A 167 -12.86 2.68 5.29
N SER A 168 -13.63 3.64 4.78
CA SER A 168 -13.09 4.91 4.30
C SER A 168 -12.23 5.55 5.39
N LEU A 169 -11.08 6.11 4.99
CA LEU A 169 -10.19 6.82 5.88
C LEU A 169 -10.89 8.07 6.42
N SER A 170 -10.79 8.29 7.71
CA SER A 170 -11.47 9.37 8.40
C SER A 170 -10.67 9.87 9.61
N GLU A 171 -11.16 10.91 10.25
CA GLU A 171 -10.62 11.39 11.54
C GLU A 171 -10.41 10.20 12.50
N SER A 172 -9.42 10.27 13.33
CA SER A 172 -8.93 9.25 14.26
C SER A 172 -8.18 8.06 13.67
N ASP A 173 -8.09 7.91 12.35
CA ASP A 173 -7.20 6.92 11.76
C ASP A 173 -5.73 7.35 11.88
N VAL A 174 -4.82 6.40 11.79
CA VAL A 174 -3.39 6.69 11.92
C VAL A 174 -2.63 6.14 10.72
N PHE A 175 -1.86 6.99 10.07
CA PHE A 175 -0.81 6.57 9.15
C PHE A 175 0.47 6.29 9.91
N VAL A 176 1.13 5.19 9.61
CA VAL A 176 2.53 4.97 9.95
C VAL A 176 3.32 4.95 8.66
N VAL A 177 4.23 5.90 8.49
CA VAL A 177 5.04 6.08 7.29
C VAL A 177 6.48 5.76 7.61
N LYS A 178 7.10 4.94 6.77
CA LYS A 178 8.54 4.67 6.80
C LYS A 178 9.17 5.18 5.49
N ARG A 179 10.10 6.10 5.60
CA ARG A 179 10.84 6.68 4.46
C ARG A 179 12.26 7.02 4.90
N GLY A 180 13.25 6.72 4.08
CA GLY A 180 14.65 7.06 4.38
C GLY A 180 15.18 6.49 5.70
N GLY A 181 14.63 5.35 6.15
CA GLY A 181 14.98 4.75 7.45
C GLY A 181 14.20 5.31 8.65
N GLU A 182 13.55 6.46 8.51
CA GLU A 182 12.70 7.03 9.57
C GLU A 182 11.29 6.42 9.53
N ARG A 183 10.71 6.23 10.72
CA ARG A 183 9.33 5.78 10.90
C ARG A 183 8.57 6.81 11.71
N LYS A 184 7.48 7.34 11.14
CA LYS A 184 6.64 8.37 11.77
C LYS A 184 5.18 7.96 11.75
N ALA A 185 4.44 8.30 12.79
CA ALA A 185 3.02 8.08 12.89
C ALA A 185 2.27 9.42 12.86
N TYR A 186 1.16 9.44 12.10
CA TYR A 186 0.34 10.63 11.89
C TYR A 186 -1.13 10.30 12.12
N TYR A 187 -1.74 10.99 13.05
CA TYR A 187 -3.17 10.95 13.29
C TYR A 187 -3.89 11.79 12.22
N VAL A 188 -4.93 11.25 11.63
CA VAL A 188 -5.81 11.97 10.70
C VAL A 188 -6.70 12.89 11.51
N ASP A 189 -6.51 14.20 11.36
CA ASP A 189 -7.29 15.22 12.05
C ASP A 189 -8.33 15.84 11.11
N ALA A 190 -9.24 16.66 11.63
CA ALA A 190 -10.21 17.40 10.83
C ALA A 190 -9.57 18.32 9.80
N VAL A 191 -8.39 18.85 10.10
CA VAL A 191 -7.57 19.64 9.19
C VAL A 191 -6.14 19.11 9.23
N GLY A 192 -5.76 18.37 8.20
CA GLY A 192 -4.40 17.84 8.07
C GLY A 192 -4.08 16.64 8.98
N PHE A 193 -2.85 16.59 9.46
CA PHE A 193 -2.31 15.45 10.20
C PHE A 193 -1.50 15.90 11.39
N GLN A 194 -1.64 15.19 12.51
CA GLN A 194 -0.86 15.45 13.73
C GLN A 194 0.15 14.32 13.94
N GLU A 195 1.43 14.65 14.08
CA GLU A 195 2.44 13.64 14.40
C GLU A 195 2.21 13.09 15.82
N VAL A 196 2.20 11.74 15.94
CA VAL A 196 1.90 11.02 17.18
C VAL A 196 2.99 9.97 17.49
N PRO A 197 4.20 10.39 17.87
CA PRO A 197 5.35 9.50 18.02
C PRO A 197 5.13 8.41 19.08
N ASN A 198 4.31 8.67 20.10
CA ASN A 198 4.00 7.69 21.15
C ASN A 198 3.17 6.49 20.61
N PHE A 199 2.47 6.64 19.49
CA PHE A 199 1.75 5.56 18.86
C PHE A 199 2.70 4.43 18.44
N LEU A 200 3.88 4.77 17.92
CA LEU A 200 4.88 3.79 17.50
C LEU A 200 5.41 2.92 18.64
N LYS A 201 5.50 3.49 19.85
CA LYS A 201 5.97 2.74 21.04
C LYS A 201 5.00 1.64 21.44
N GLY A 202 3.73 1.80 21.14
CA GLY A 202 2.69 0.81 21.43
C GLY A 202 2.48 -0.25 20.34
N LEU A 203 3.22 -0.17 19.23
CA LEU A 203 3.19 -1.15 18.13
C LEU A 203 4.30 -2.21 18.25
N GLN A 204 5.13 -2.14 19.28
CA GLN A 204 6.21 -3.08 19.56
C GLN A 204 5.74 -4.32 20.28
#